data_2f7fbe75d06905050bd5b34368b29fa4
#
_entry.id   2f7fbe75d06905050bd5b34368b29fa4
#
_cell.length_a   1.000
_cell.length_b   1.000
_cell.length_c   1.000
_cell.angle_alpha   90.00
_cell.angle_beta   90.00
_cell.angle_gamma   90.00
#
_symmetry.space_group_name_H-M   'P 1'
#
loop_
_entity.id
_entity.type
_entity.pdbx_description
1 polymer ?
#
loop_
_entity_poly.entity_id
_entity_poly.type
_entity_poly.pdbx_seq_one_letter_code
_entity_poly.pdbx_strand_id
1 'polypeptide(L)'
;FLYNPEEVGMSLNNQVNYWMDYLLGFQIRVKPIPEVDQVIAMYSNSKNNRYYRAANVGTGVTYIAMLIIAALSCKKGDTLIIENPEIHLHPRAQSRLMEFAAFLCERGLQIIMETHSDHIYNGMRKCIKRNTLDRENIAAYYFELDETMQTKIHHISFNDQGAEENHPYGMFDQFDDD
;
A
#
# COMPACT_ATOMS: atom_id res chain seq x y z
N PHE A 1 13.14 3.01 13.30
CA PHE A 1 11.76 2.83 12.86
C PHE A 1 11.31 4.08 12.11
N LEU A 2 10.47 3.92 11.07
CA LEU A 2 9.93 5.05 10.30
C LEU A 2 8.94 5.89 11.10
N TYR A 3 8.32 5.31 12.12
CA TYR A 3 7.54 6.11 13.03
C TYR A 3 8.49 6.82 14.03
N ASN A 4 8.29 8.10 14.18
CA ASN A 4 8.96 8.89 15.22
C ASN A 4 7.87 9.52 16.11
N PRO A 5 7.73 9.10 17.37
CA PRO A 5 6.70 9.64 18.25
C PRO A 5 6.90 11.12 18.56
N GLU A 6 8.14 11.64 18.49
CA GLU A 6 8.43 13.06 18.68
C GLU A 6 7.95 13.92 17.50
N GLU A 7 8.08 13.40 16.25
CA GLU A 7 7.62 14.10 15.05
C GLU A 7 6.11 14.00 14.83
N VAL A 8 5.51 12.86 15.15
CA VAL A 8 4.12 12.56 14.81
C VAL A 8 3.21 12.66 16.03
N GLY A 9 3.78 12.70 17.24
CA GLY A 9 3.01 12.74 18.50
C GLY A 9 2.17 11.48 18.75
N MET A 10 2.45 10.38 18.04
CA MET A 10 1.68 9.14 18.08
C MET A 10 2.58 7.94 18.37
N SER A 11 2.09 7.02 19.21
CA SER A 11 2.70 5.70 19.36
C SER A 11 2.57 4.87 18.07
N LEU A 12 3.41 3.83 17.90
CA LEU A 12 3.28 2.89 16.78
C LEU A 12 1.86 2.33 16.66
N ASN A 13 1.25 1.93 17.78
CA ASN A 13 -0.12 1.43 17.79
C ASN A 13 -1.14 2.46 17.26
N ASN A 14 -0.98 3.73 17.62
CA ASN A 14 -1.86 4.79 17.13
C ASN A 14 -1.66 5.05 15.64
N GLN A 15 -0.42 5.01 15.13
CA GLN A 15 -0.15 5.16 13.70
C GLN A 15 -0.70 3.97 12.90
N VAL A 16 -0.51 2.74 13.38
CA VAL A 16 -1.11 1.55 12.76
C VAL A 16 -2.62 1.72 12.68
N ASN A 17 -3.28 2.12 13.79
CA ASN A 17 -4.73 2.30 13.80
C ASN A 17 -5.20 3.48 12.92
N TYR A 18 -4.44 4.56 12.83
CA TYR A 18 -4.73 5.64 11.90
C TYR A 18 -4.78 5.14 10.44
N TRP A 19 -3.76 4.42 10.00
CA TRP A 19 -3.70 3.89 8.63
C TRP A 19 -4.71 2.77 8.38
N MET A 20 -4.95 1.90 9.36
CA MET A 20 -6.00 0.87 9.29
C MET A 20 -7.39 1.49 9.12
N ASP A 21 -7.70 2.53 9.88
CA ASP A 21 -8.97 3.24 9.78
C ASP A 21 -9.09 3.98 8.44
N TYR A 22 -8.04 4.69 8.04
CA TYR A 22 -8.00 5.43 6.78
C TYR A 22 -8.20 4.53 5.56
N LEU A 23 -7.50 3.40 5.51
CA LEU A 23 -7.53 2.48 4.37
C LEU A 23 -8.82 1.65 4.34
N LEU A 24 -9.23 1.11 5.48
CA LEU A 24 -10.23 0.05 5.56
C LEU A 24 -11.43 0.36 6.48
N GLY A 25 -11.35 1.37 7.33
CA GLY A 25 -12.34 1.64 8.39
C GLY A 25 -12.29 0.59 9.50
N PHE A 26 -11.12 0.06 9.80
CA PHE A 26 -10.88 -0.94 10.84
C PHE A 26 -9.82 -0.47 11.83
N GLN A 27 -9.86 -1.04 13.03
CA GLN A 27 -8.85 -0.89 14.07
C GLN A 27 -8.33 -2.24 14.51
N ILE A 28 -7.10 -2.26 15.01
CA ILE A 28 -6.45 -3.44 15.57
C ILE A 28 -6.13 -3.20 17.04
N ARG A 29 -6.32 -4.23 17.88
CA ARG A 29 -5.89 -4.28 19.27
C ARG A 29 -5.19 -5.59 19.55
N VAL A 30 -4.08 -5.51 20.26
CA VAL A 30 -3.34 -6.68 20.71
C VAL A 30 -3.80 -7.03 22.12
N LYS A 31 -4.19 -8.30 22.32
CA LYS A 31 -4.53 -8.86 23.64
C LYS A 31 -3.46 -9.88 24.05
N PRO A 32 -2.68 -9.62 25.09
CA PRO A 32 -1.72 -10.61 25.59
C PRO A 32 -2.46 -11.79 26.25
N ILE A 33 -1.84 -12.96 26.16
CA ILE A 33 -2.22 -14.19 26.89
C ILE A 33 -1.00 -14.59 27.71
N PRO A 34 -0.88 -14.09 28.95
CA PRO A 34 0.34 -14.25 29.75
C PRO A 34 0.71 -15.72 30.04
N GLU A 35 -0.31 -16.61 30.13
CA GLU A 35 -0.13 -18.01 30.48
C GLU A 35 0.67 -18.80 29.43
N VAL A 36 0.74 -18.33 28.18
CA VAL A 36 1.41 -19.01 27.07
C VAL A 36 2.38 -18.11 26.31
N ASP A 37 2.70 -16.93 26.86
CA ASP A 37 3.58 -15.93 26.24
C ASP A 37 3.17 -15.62 24.78
N GLN A 38 1.88 -15.49 24.55
CA GLN A 38 1.30 -15.22 23.22
C GLN A 38 0.47 -13.93 23.23
N VAL A 39 0.23 -13.43 22.03
CA VAL A 39 -0.68 -12.30 21.80
C VAL A 39 -1.72 -12.67 20.76
N ILE A 40 -2.94 -12.16 20.92
CA ILE A 40 -4.00 -12.28 19.93
C ILE A 40 -4.27 -10.90 19.33
N ALA A 41 -4.19 -10.80 18.00
CA ALA A 41 -4.70 -9.65 17.29
C ALA A 41 -6.23 -9.73 17.19
N MET A 42 -6.87 -8.64 17.59
CA MET A 42 -8.32 -8.46 17.53
C MET A 42 -8.63 -7.25 16.66
N TYR A 43 -9.63 -7.37 15.83
CA TYR A 43 -10.02 -6.36 14.83
C TYR A 43 -11.43 -5.86 15.10
N SER A 44 -11.67 -4.57 14.96
CA SER A 44 -13.02 -3.99 15.01
C SER A 44 -13.24 -3.06 13.82
N ASN A 45 -14.47 -3.01 13.33
CA ASN A 45 -14.86 -1.92 12.45
C ASN A 45 -14.92 -0.63 13.29
N SER A 46 -14.38 0.46 12.77
CA SER A 46 -14.31 1.76 13.47
C SER A 46 -15.66 2.32 13.89
N LYS A 47 -16.75 1.82 13.30
CA LYS A 47 -18.14 2.26 13.60
C LYS A 47 -18.78 1.47 14.75
N ASN A 48 -18.18 0.36 15.17
CA ASN A 48 -18.69 -0.43 16.30
C ASN A 48 -17.50 -0.87 17.17
N ASN A 49 -17.70 -0.93 18.47
CA ASN A 49 -16.66 -1.32 19.45
C ASN A 49 -16.58 -2.84 19.65
N ARG A 50 -17.10 -3.65 18.72
CA ARG A 50 -17.05 -5.10 18.82
C ARG A 50 -15.80 -5.64 18.16
N TYR A 51 -15.01 -6.39 18.89
CA TYR A 51 -13.75 -6.97 18.42
C TYR A 51 -13.91 -8.42 17.98
N TYR A 52 -13.27 -8.75 16.88
CA TYR A 52 -13.30 -10.08 16.25
C TYR A 52 -11.88 -10.63 16.12
N ARG A 53 -11.72 -11.94 16.15
CA ARG A 53 -10.47 -12.61 15.81
C ARG A 53 -10.19 -12.51 14.30
N ALA A 54 -8.93 -12.69 13.91
CA ALA A 54 -8.53 -12.68 12.49
C ALA A 54 -9.37 -13.63 11.61
N ALA A 55 -9.73 -14.81 12.10
CA ALA A 55 -10.55 -15.78 11.39
C ALA A 55 -11.99 -15.30 11.08
N ASN A 56 -12.45 -14.23 11.73
CA ASN A 56 -13.81 -13.70 11.62
C ASN A 56 -13.85 -12.33 10.93
N VAL A 57 -12.74 -11.89 10.30
CA VAL A 57 -12.64 -10.68 9.48
C VAL A 57 -12.14 -11.05 8.09
N GLY A 58 -12.40 -10.18 7.11
CA GLY A 58 -11.92 -10.42 5.73
C GLY A 58 -10.40 -10.48 5.66
N THR A 59 -9.86 -11.35 4.80
CA THR A 59 -8.42 -11.55 4.60
C THR A 59 -7.67 -10.26 4.30
N GLY A 60 -8.27 -9.35 3.52
CA GLY A 60 -7.68 -8.04 3.22
C GLY A 60 -7.41 -7.19 4.46
N VAL A 61 -8.23 -7.30 5.53
CA VAL A 61 -8.02 -6.56 6.79
C VAL A 61 -6.76 -7.05 7.49
N THR A 62 -6.58 -8.36 7.57
CA THR A 62 -5.41 -8.97 8.23
C THR A 62 -4.14 -8.74 7.42
N TYR A 63 -4.22 -8.84 6.10
CA TYR A 63 -3.10 -8.60 5.19
C TYR A 63 -2.59 -7.16 5.31
N ILE A 64 -3.47 -6.17 5.20
CA ILE A 64 -3.10 -4.75 5.32
C ILE A 64 -2.57 -4.41 6.71
N ALA A 65 -3.12 -5.00 7.77
CA ALA A 65 -2.57 -4.82 9.12
C ALA A 65 -1.10 -5.26 9.20
N MET A 66 -0.77 -6.42 8.65
CA MET A 66 0.61 -6.92 8.60
C MET A 66 1.51 -6.02 7.76
N LEU A 67 1.03 -5.57 6.58
CA LEU A 67 1.76 -4.66 5.71
C LEU A 67 2.09 -3.33 6.42
N ILE A 68 1.09 -2.71 7.06
CA ILE A 68 1.28 -1.45 7.79
C ILE A 68 2.27 -1.61 8.94
N ILE A 69 2.15 -2.69 9.73
CA ILE A 69 3.05 -2.94 10.86
C ILE A 69 4.47 -3.16 10.36
N ALA A 70 4.66 -3.98 9.32
CA ALA A 70 5.97 -4.22 8.71
C ALA A 70 6.59 -2.92 8.20
N ALA A 71 5.85 -2.14 7.42
CA ALA A 71 6.31 -0.90 6.84
C ALA A 71 6.69 0.15 7.91
N LEU A 72 5.86 0.35 8.94
CA LEU A 72 6.17 1.28 10.03
C LEU A 72 7.30 0.79 10.94
N SER A 73 7.65 -0.50 10.88
CA SER A 73 8.79 -1.08 11.60
C SER A 73 10.11 -0.97 10.83
N CYS A 74 10.10 -0.59 9.56
CA CYS A 74 11.30 -0.30 8.78
C CYS A 74 12.03 0.95 9.29
N LYS A 75 13.29 1.11 8.89
CA LYS A 75 14.11 2.29 9.18
C LYS A 75 14.30 3.11 7.90
N LYS A 76 14.68 4.37 8.06
CA LYS A 76 15.10 5.19 6.92
C LYS A 76 16.26 4.51 6.17
N GLY A 77 16.12 4.37 4.86
CA GLY A 77 17.06 3.70 3.98
C GLY A 77 16.80 2.22 3.77
N ASP A 78 15.83 1.61 4.48
CA ASP A 78 15.42 0.23 4.21
C ASP A 78 14.65 0.14 2.88
N THR A 79 14.60 -1.06 2.30
CA THR A 79 13.81 -1.38 1.12
C THR A 79 12.67 -2.33 1.51
N LEU A 80 11.45 -1.97 1.15
CA LEU A 80 10.26 -2.81 1.31
C LEU A 80 9.80 -3.32 -0.05
N ILE A 81 9.73 -4.64 -0.20
CA ILE A 81 9.22 -5.30 -1.42
C ILE A 81 7.78 -5.76 -1.14
N ILE A 82 6.86 -5.40 -2.03
CA ILE A 82 5.43 -5.70 -1.90
C ILE A 82 4.95 -6.31 -3.21
N GLU A 83 4.38 -7.50 -3.13
CA GLU A 83 3.77 -8.19 -4.27
C GLU A 83 2.25 -8.24 -4.11
N ASN A 84 1.52 -7.94 -5.18
CA ASN A 84 0.06 -8.01 -5.26
C ASN A 84 -0.67 -7.38 -4.04
N PRO A 85 -0.37 -6.12 -3.66
CA PRO A 85 -0.99 -5.52 -2.48
C PRO A 85 -2.50 -5.27 -2.63
N GLU A 86 -3.03 -5.36 -3.84
CA GLU A 86 -4.46 -5.25 -4.16
C GLU A 86 -5.30 -6.44 -3.71
N ILE A 87 -4.69 -7.60 -3.43
CA ILE A 87 -5.41 -8.84 -3.12
C ILE A 87 -6.41 -8.61 -1.98
N HIS A 88 -7.67 -8.97 -2.23
CA HIS A 88 -8.78 -8.85 -1.30
C HIS A 88 -9.13 -7.42 -0.86
N LEU A 89 -8.64 -6.39 -1.56
CA LEU A 89 -8.94 -5.00 -1.27
C LEU A 89 -10.04 -4.44 -2.18
N HIS A 90 -10.92 -3.64 -1.59
CA HIS A 90 -11.85 -2.83 -2.37
C HIS A 90 -11.08 -1.76 -3.17
N PRO A 91 -11.47 -1.40 -4.41
CA PRO A 91 -10.79 -0.41 -5.25
C PRO A 91 -10.40 0.89 -4.56
N ARG A 92 -11.28 1.41 -3.70
CA ARG A 92 -10.97 2.60 -2.90
C ARG A 92 -9.77 2.43 -1.97
N ALA A 93 -9.63 1.25 -1.34
CA ALA A 93 -8.50 0.94 -0.46
C ALA A 93 -7.21 0.79 -1.26
N GLN A 94 -7.29 0.18 -2.44
CA GLN A 94 -6.15 0.05 -3.36
C GLN A 94 -5.59 1.42 -3.74
N SER A 95 -6.43 2.35 -4.17
CA SER A 95 -6.00 3.72 -4.52
C SER A 95 -5.41 4.48 -3.31
N ARG A 96 -5.96 4.30 -2.11
CA ARG A 96 -5.47 4.94 -0.89
C ARG A 96 -4.16 4.35 -0.38
N LEU A 97 -3.88 3.08 -0.70
CA LEU A 97 -2.63 2.43 -0.34
C LEU A 97 -1.42 3.20 -0.87
N MET A 98 -1.56 3.84 -2.03
CA MET A 98 -0.49 4.69 -2.58
C MET A 98 -0.25 5.98 -1.78
N GLU A 99 -1.25 6.48 -1.07
CA GLU A 99 -1.05 7.63 -0.15
C GLU A 99 -0.23 7.18 1.08
N PHE A 100 -0.42 5.94 1.55
CA PHE A 100 0.44 5.35 2.57
C PHE A 100 1.86 5.10 2.06
N ALA A 101 2.02 4.57 0.84
CA ALA A 101 3.32 4.38 0.22
C ALA A 101 4.08 5.72 0.05
N ALA A 102 3.41 6.77 -0.41
CA ALA A 102 3.99 8.11 -0.52
C ALA A 102 4.47 8.62 0.84
N PHE A 103 3.65 8.49 1.89
CA PHE A 103 4.04 8.84 3.27
C PHE A 103 5.32 8.12 3.73
N LEU A 104 5.48 6.85 3.37
CA LEU A 104 6.69 6.07 3.71
C LEU A 104 7.90 6.53 2.92
N CYS A 105 7.74 6.80 1.61
CA CYS A 105 8.81 7.28 0.74
C CYS A 105 9.34 8.64 1.19
N GLU A 106 8.47 9.58 1.60
CA GLU A 106 8.87 10.87 2.18
C GLU A 106 9.75 10.71 3.43
N ARG A 107 9.61 9.58 4.15
CA ARG A 107 10.43 9.25 5.32
C ARG A 107 11.68 8.46 4.98
N GLY A 108 11.94 8.28 3.69
CA GLY A 108 13.17 7.68 3.16
C GLY A 108 13.15 6.16 3.12
N LEU A 109 11.96 5.54 3.04
CA LEU A 109 11.82 4.14 2.70
C LEU A 109 11.81 3.98 1.17
N GLN A 110 12.58 3.04 0.64
CA GLN A 110 12.44 2.60 -0.73
C GLN A 110 11.34 1.54 -0.82
N ILE A 111 10.41 1.69 -1.77
CA ILE A 111 9.37 0.69 -2.02
C ILE A 111 9.53 0.13 -3.43
N ILE A 112 9.58 -1.19 -3.54
CA ILE A 112 9.48 -1.92 -4.80
C ILE A 112 8.14 -2.64 -4.75
N MET A 113 7.22 -2.27 -5.65
CA MET A 113 5.86 -2.80 -5.67
C MET A 113 5.55 -3.41 -7.02
N GLU A 114 5.10 -4.66 -7.01
CA GLU A 114 4.51 -5.33 -8.15
C GLU A 114 3.00 -5.32 -7.99
N THR A 115 2.25 -5.01 -9.04
CA THR A 115 0.79 -4.94 -9.01
C THR A 115 0.16 -5.13 -10.39
N HIS A 116 -1.02 -5.73 -10.41
CA HIS A 116 -1.89 -5.83 -11.58
C HIS A 116 -3.11 -4.89 -11.49
N SER A 117 -3.11 -3.96 -10.54
CA SER A 117 -4.24 -3.06 -10.29
C SER A 117 -4.07 -1.70 -10.94
N ASP A 118 -4.98 -1.36 -11.84
CA ASP A 118 -5.18 -0.01 -12.36
C ASP A 118 -5.50 1.00 -11.24
N HIS A 119 -6.17 0.58 -10.17
CA HIS A 119 -6.50 1.42 -9.02
C HIS A 119 -5.27 1.81 -8.21
N ILE A 120 -4.29 0.91 -8.03
CA ILE A 120 -3.00 1.22 -7.41
C ILE A 120 -2.23 2.16 -8.32
N TYR A 121 -2.11 1.83 -9.61
CA TYR A 121 -1.45 2.65 -10.59
C TYR A 121 -2.03 4.08 -10.65
N ASN A 122 -3.34 4.21 -10.75
CA ASN A 122 -4.02 5.50 -10.71
C ASN A 122 -3.90 6.21 -9.34
N GLY A 123 -3.76 5.44 -8.25
CA GLY A 123 -3.45 5.97 -6.92
C GLY A 123 -2.10 6.68 -6.90
N MET A 124 -1.07 6.08 -7.50
CA MET A 124 0.26 6.67 -7.66
C MET A 124 0.20 7.96 -8.47
N ARG A 125 -0.45 7.97 -9.63
CA ARG A 125 -0.66 9.17 -10.47
C ARG A 125 -1.35 10.31 -9.71
N LYS A 126 -2.31 9.98 -8.84
CA LYS A 126 -2.96 10.96 -7.96
C LYS A 126 -1.98 11.54 -6.92
N CYS A 127 -1.05 10.74 -6.40
CA CYS A 127 -0.02 11.23 -5.49
C CYS A 127 0.92 12.21 -6.18
N ILE A 128 1.33 11.95 -7.42
CA ILE A 128 2.11 12.92 -8.24
C ILE A 128 1.33 14.22 -8.39
N LYS A 129 0.10 14.15 -8.90
CA LYS A 129 -0.75 15.31 -9.12
C LYS A 129 -0.97 16.17 -7.87
N ARG A 130 -0.97 15.56 -6.70
CA ARG A 130 -1.15 16.23 -5.40
C ARG A 130 0.18 16.70 -4.77
N ASN A 131 1.30 16.50 -5.45
CA ASN A 131 2.65 16.77 -4.94
C ASN A 131 2.94 16.07 -3.59
N THR A 132 2.34 14.90 -3.35
CA THR A 132 2.65 14.03 -2.21
C THR A 132 3.68 12.96 -2.57
N LEU A 133 4.04 12.86 -3.83
CA LEU A 133 5.09 12.00 -4.36
C LEU A 133 5.72 12.70 -5.57
N ASP A 134 7.01 12.94 -5.51
CA ASP A 134 7.75 13.56 -6.60
C ASP A 134 7.94 12.53 -7.72
N ARG A 135 7.59 12.89 -8.96
CA ARG A 135 7.75 12.04 -10.13
C ARG A 135 9.19 11.59 -10.37
N GLU A 136 10.17 12.42 -10.00
CA GLU A 136 11.59 12.09 -10.14
C GLU A 136 12.03 10.96 -9.18
N ASN A 137 11.24 10.67 -8.15
CA ASN A 137 11.45 9.58 -7.21
C ASN A 137 10.67 8.31 -7.57
N ILE A 138 10.05 8.26 -8.78
CA ILE A 138 9.27 7.13 -9.26
C ILE A 138 9.96 6.50 -10.45
N ALA A 139 10.11 5.16 -10.42
CA ALA A 139 10.46 4.36 -11.57
C ALA A 139 9.33 3.34 -11.81
N ALA A 140 8.57 3.54 -12.88
CA ALA A 140 7.47 2.67 -13.25
C ALA A 140 7.83 1.89 -14.52
N TYR A 141 7.58 0.57 -14.48
CA TYR A 141 7.89 -0.34 -15.58
C TYR A 141 6.70 -1.23 -15.88
N TYR A 142 6.40 -1.41 -17.15
CA TYR A 142 5.47 -2.41 -17.64
C TYR A 142 6.25 -3.53 -18.33
N PHE A 143 5.89 -4.77 -18.02
CA PHE A 143 6.54 -5.97 -18.56
C PHE A 143 5.53 -6.72 -19.42
N GLU A 144 5.92 -7.04 -20.65
CA GLU A 144 5.14 -7.88 -21.56
C GLU A 144 6.00 -9.00 -22.14
N LEU A 145 5.37 -10.06 -22.61
CA LEU A 145 6.03 -11.10 -23.43
C LEU A 145 5.76 -10.80 -24.90
N ASP A 146 6.81 -10.81 -25.71
CA ASP A 146 6.66 -10.70 -27.15
C ASP A 146 6.27 -12.06 -27.78
N GLU A 147 6.04 -12.07 -29.10
CA GLU A 147 5.70 -13.29 -29.87
C GLU A 147 6.74 -14.43 -29.75
N THR A 148 7.97 -14.10 -29.37
CA THR A 148 9.05 -15.05 -29.16
C THR A 148 9.23 -15.48 -27.70
N MET A 149 8.28 -15.12 -26.83
CA MET A 149 8.30 -15.35 -25.38
C MET A 149 9.49 -14.68 -24.68
N GLN A 150 10.01 -13.60 -25.24
CA GLN A 150 11.01 -12.76 -24.59
C GLN A 150 10.35 -11.59 -23.88
N THR A 151 10.86 -11.27 -22.70
CA THR A 151 10.34 -10.15 -21.90
C THR A 151 10.78 -8.82 -22.51
N LYS A 152 9.83 -7.97 -22.84
CA LYS A 152 10.02 -6.55 -23.14
C LYS A 152 9.73 -5.72 -21.93
N ILE A 153 10.51 -4.67 -21.70
CA ILE A 153 10.37 -3.76 -20.57
C ILE A 153 10.11 -2.36 -21.10
N HIS A 154 8.98 -1.78 -20.70
CA HIS A 154 8.62 -0.41 -21.02
C HIS A 154 8.77 0.45 -19.78
N HIS A 155 9.62 1.46 -19.82
CA HIS A 155 9.70 2.51 -18.81
C HIS A 155 8.58 3.51 -19.03
N ILE A 156 7.81 3.81 -17.97
CA ILE A 156 6.68 4.76 -18.03
C ILE A 156 7.11 6.04 -17.35
N SER A 157 6.98 7.16 -18.04
CA SER A 157 7.25 8.51 -17.54
C SER A 157 5.95 9.28 -17.29
N PHE A 158 6.01 10.22 -16.35
CA PHE A 158 4.86 11.02 -15.91
C PHE A 158 5.22 12.51 -15.95
N ASN A 159 4.25 13.34 -16.31
CA ASN A 159 4.33 14.77 -16.10
C ASN A 159 3.89 15.17 -14.68
N ASP A 160 4.01 16.46 -14.33
CA ASP A 160 3.67 17.00 -13.01
C ASP A 160 2.17 16.88 -12.67
N GLN A 161 1.31 16.60 -13.64
CA GLN A 161 -0.11 16.32 -13.43
C GLN A 161 -0.41 14.84 -13.23
N GLY A 162 0.64 13.99 -13.20
CA GLY A 162 0.52 12.54 -13.10
C GLY A 162 -0.07 11.90 -14.35
N ALA A 163 -0.06 12.61 -15.49
CA ALA A 163 -0.41 12.03 -16.76
C ALA A 163 0.81 11.33 -17.37
N GLU A 164 0.57 10.20 -18.01
CA GLU A 164 1.59 9.43 -18.72
C GLU A 164 2.05 10.20 -19.95
N GLU A 165 3.35 10.21 -20.20
CA GLU A 165 3.96 10.77 -21.39
C GLU A 165 4.15 9.72 -22.49
N ASN A 166 4.18 8.44 -22.09
CA ASN A 166 4.27 7.28 -22.97
C ASN A 166 3.41 6.15 -22.39
N HIS A 167 2.37 5.72 -23.11
CA HIS A 167 1.49 4.63 -22.72
C HIS A 167 1.79 3.38 -23.56
N PRO A 168 2.29 2.27 -22.98
CA PRO A 168 2.47 1.02 -23.71
C PRO A 168 1.10 0.42 -24.07
N TYR A 169 0.96 -0.05 -25.31
CA TYR A 169 -0.23 -0.78 -25.73
C TYR A 169 -0.42 -2.04 -24.86
N GLY A 170 -1.66 -2.35 -24.48
CA GLY A 170 -2.02 -3.50 -23.66
C GLY A 170 -1.89 -3.28 -22.15
N MET A 171 -1.38 -2.14 -21.70
CA MET A 171 -1.33 -1.81 -20.29
C MET A 171 -2.66 -1.21 -19.83
N PHE A 172 -3.52 -2.01 -19.18
CA PHE A 172 -4.86 -1.63 -18.70
C PHE A 172 -5.88 -1.23 -19.79
N ASP A 173 -5.61 -1.54 -21.07
CA ASP A 173 -6.45 -1.16 -22.23
C ASP A 173 -7.51 -2.22 -22.57
N GLN A 174 -7.70 -3.25 -21.76
CA GLN A 174 -8.57 -4.39 -22.05
C GLN A 174 -10.05 -4.05 -22.26
N PHE A 175 -10.47 -2.86 -21.87
CA PHE A 175 -11.83 -2.37 -22.10
C PHE A 175 -12.03 -1.69 -23.48
N ASP A 176 -10.94 -1.34 -24.15
CA ASP A 176 -10.99 -0.66 -25.44
C ASP A 176 -10.92 -1.67 -26.61
N ASP A 177 -10.58 -2.94 -26.34
CA ASP A 177 -10.44 -4.00 -27.35
C ASP A 177 -11.69 -4.90 -27.50
N ASP A 178 -12.75 -4.72 -26.69
CA ASP A 178 -14.04 -5.40 -26.75
C ASP A 178 -15.12 -4.52 -27.40
#